data_33763f7e9e16d008ca03a19d163ad100
#
_entry.id   33763f7e9e16d008ca03a19d163ad100
#
_cell.length_a   1.000
_cell.length_b   1.000
_cell.length_c   1.000
_cell.angle_alpha   90.00
_cell.angle_beta   90.00
_cell.angle_gamma   90.00
#
_symmetry.space_group_name_H-M   'P 1'
#
loop_
_entity.id
_entity.type
_entity.pdbx_description
1 polymer ?
#
loop_
_entity_poly.entity_id
_entity_poly.type
_entity_poly.pdbx_seq_one_letter_code
_entity_poly.pdbx_strand_id
1 'polypeptide(L)'
;MLLTVLSGLIFSLVLVFFGRQFKAKWSILLPILPTLLFLYFAYQIPLISSGSTLVQQINWVPSLGVNFNFNLDGLSLLFALLITGIGACIFFYGRAYLKGHAYFDRFFGYLMLFMSAMLGVVLSDNILLLFVFWELTSISSFFLIGFNNDSAD
;
A
#
# COMPACT_ATOMS: atom_id res chain seq x y z
N MET A 1 -10.01 -5.83 5.27
CA MET A 1 -9.31 -5.73 3.96
C MET A 1 -9.49 -4.36 3.32
N LEU A 2 -10.71 -3.86 3.12
CA LEU A 2 -10.88 -2.49 2.59
C LEU A 2 -10.10 -1.46 3.41
N LEU A 3 -10.19 -1.51 4.74
CA LEU A 3 -9.50 -0.58 5.62
C LEU A 3 -7.96 -0.67 5.49
N THR A 4 -7.39 -1.84 5.22
CA THR A 4 -5.95 -1.98 5.03
C THR A 4 -5.48 -1.27 3.76
N VAL A 5 -6.21 -1.42 2.66
CA VAL A 5 -5.92 -0.73 1.39
C VAL A 5 -6.15 0.77 1.53
N LEU A 6 -7.31 1.19 2.06
CA LEU A 6 -7.65 2.61 2.22
C LEU A 6 -6.70 3.34 3.17
N SER A 7 -6.30 2.71 4.27
CA SER A 7 -5.35 3.34 5.21
C SER A 7 -4.03 3.71 4.54
N GLY A 8 -3.54 2.84 3.68
CA GLY A 8 -2.33 3.11 2.91
C GLY A 8 -2.52 4.19 1.85
N LEU A 9 -3.65 4.18 1.13
CA LEU A 9 -3.98 5.23 0.15
C LEU A 9 -4.10 6.61 0.84
N ILE A 10 -4.82 6.69 1.95
CA ILE A 10 -4.98 7.94 2.71
C ILE A 10 -3.62 8.43 3.23
N PHE A 11 -2.83 7.52 3.81
CA PHE A 11 -1.50 7.87 4.31
C PHE A 11 -0.56 8.35 3.20
N SER A 12 -0.61 7.73 2.02
CA SER A 12 0.10 8.17 0.83
C SER A 12 -0.26 9.61 0.44
N LEU A 13 -1.56 9.93 0.36
CA LEU A 13 -2.03 11.28 0.04
C LEU A 13 -1.57 12.30 1.09
N VAL A 14 -1.65 11.94 2.37
CA VAL A 14 -1.15 12.80 3.45
C VAL A 14 0.34 13.09 3.30
N LEU A 15 1.15 12.09 2.95
CA LEU A 15 2.59 12.28 2.74
C LEU A 15 2.89 13.13 1.51
N VAL A 16 2.18 12.94 0.40
CA VAL A 16 2.41 13.69 -0.84
C VAL A 16 2.05 15.18 -0.67
N PHE A 17 0.90 15.48 -0.02
CA PHE A 17 0.41 16.85 0.11
C PHE A 17 0.97 17.60 1.32
N PHE A 18 1.18 16.91 2.43
CA PHE A 18 1.56 17.51 3.70
C PHE A 18 2.95 17.09 4.20
N GLY A 19 3.66 16.22 3.47
CA GLY A 19 4.93 15.66 3.89
C GLY A 19 6.00 16.69 4.21
N ARG A 20 6.04 17.82 3.47
CA ARG A 20 6.97 18.94 3.73
C ARG A 20 6.83 19.55 5.15
N GLN A 21 5.67 19.42 5.76
CA GLN A 21 5.40 19.88 7.13
C GLN A 21 5.86 18.87 8.19
N PHE A 22 6.03 17.60 7.78
CA PHE A 22 6.56 16.56 8.64
C PHE A 22 8.08 16.71 8.76
N LYS A 23 8.52 17.47 9.77
CA LYS A 23 9.95 17.64 10.09
C LYS A 23 10.61 16.26 10.27
N ALA A 24 11.93 16.18 10.08
CA ALA A 24 12.75 14.96 10.18
C ALA A 24 12.49 14.10 11.44
N LYS A 25 11.98 14.70 12.52
CA LYS A 25 11.59 13.97 13.75
C LYS A 25 10.44 12.98 13.55
N TRP A 26 9.50 13.24 12.61
CA TRP A 26 8.34 12.40 12.36
C TRP A 26 8.62 11.27 11.36
N SER A 27 9.79 11.27 10.73
CA SER A 27 10.20 10.22 9.80
C SER A 27 10.25 8.83 10.48
N ILE A 28 10.34 8.78 11.81
CA ILE A 28 10.30 7.53 12.59
C ILE A 28 8.94 6.83 12.52
N LEU A 29 7.87 7.56 12.19
CA LEU A 29 6.52 7.02 12.09
C LEU A 29 6.23 6.38 10.72
N LEU A 30 7.04 6.67 9.68
CA LEU A 30 6.82 6.18 8.32
C LEU A 30 6.74 4.65 8.21
N PRO A 31 7.64 3.87 8.84
CA PRO A 31 7.57 2.40 8.75
C PRO A 31 6.49 1.79 9.65
N ILE A 32 5.83 2.57 10.52
CA ILE A 32 4.85 2.02 11.46
C ILE A 32 3.67 1.41 10.71
N LEU A 33 3.09 2.15 9.74
CA LEU A 33 1.91 1.66 9.03
C LEU A 33 2.20 0.39 8.21
N PRO A 34 3.26 0.31 7.37
CA PRO A 34 3.63 -0.95 6.71
C PRO A 34 3.85 -2.11 7.68
N THR A 35 4.50 -1.85 8.83
CA THR A 35 4.73 -2.87 9.86
C THR A 35 3.42 -3.34 10.50
N LEU A 36 2.50 -2.42 10.81
CA LEU A 36 1.18 -2.78 11.34
C LEU A 36 0.37 -3.59 10.33
N LEU A 37 0.43 -3.26 9.05
CA LEU A 37 -0.22 -4.03 7.99
C LEU A 37 0.39 -5.44 7.89
N PHE A 38 1.70 -5.56 7.96
CA PHE A 38 2.38 -6.86 7.99
C PHE A 38 1.92 -7.71 9.19
N LEU A 39 1.90 -7.13 10.39
CA LEU A 39 1.44 -7.82 11.59
C LEU A 39 -0.04 -8.22 11.50
N TYR A 40 -0.87 -7.37 10.91
CA TYR A 40 -2.28 -7.70 10.67
C TYR A 40 -2.44 -8.93 9.77
N PHE A 41 -1.71 -9.00 8.64
CA PHE A 41 -1.76 -10.17 7.76
C PHE A 41 -1.10 -11.39 8.40
N ALA A 42 -0.02 -11.23 9.16
CA ALA A 42 0.60 -12.31 9.91
C ALA A 42 -0.37 -12.92 10.95
N TYR A 43 -1.19 -12.09 11.58
CA TYR A 43 -2.23 -12.56 12.51
C TYR A 43 -3.29 -13.44 11.84
N GLN A 44 -3.50 -13.31 10.52
CA GLN A 44 -4.47 -14.12 9.78
C GLN A 44 -3.93 -15.50 9.37
N ILE A 45 -2.63 -15.77 9.53
CA ILE A 45 -2.00 -17.05 9.13
C ILE A 45 -2.73 -18.27 9.72
N PRO A 46 -3.02 -18.35 11.05
CA PRO A 46 -3.67 -19.52 11.62
C PRO A 46 -5.06 -19.79 11.05
N LEU A 47 -5.82 -18.71 10.76
CA LEU A 47 -7.16 -18.80 10.22
C LEU A 47 -7.14 -19.32 8.78
N ILE A 48 -6.27 -18.78 7.96
CA ILE A 48 -6.18 -19.18 6.55
C ILE A 48 -5.54 -20.57 6.41
N SER A 49 -4.57 -20.93 7.26
CA SER A 49 -3.97 -22.27 7.26
C SER A 49 -4.96 -23.37 7.64
N SER A 50 -6.04 -23.06 8.35
CA SER A 50 -7.13 -24.00 8.63
C SER A 50 -8.07 -24.25 7.43
N GLY A 51 -7.79 -23.68 6.26
CA GLY A 51 -8.61 -23.80 5.05
C GLY A 51 -9.75 -22.78 4.96
N SER A 52 -9.82 -21.82 5.89
CA SER A 52 -10.82 -20.75 5.85
C SER A 52 -10.37 -19.62 4.90
N THR A 53 -11.33 -18.91 4.31
CA THR A 53 -11.11 -17.70 3.53
C THR A 53 -11.87 -16.54 4.15
N LEU A 54 -11.31 -15.33 4.05
CA LEU A 54 -12.00 -14.13 4.49
C LEU A 54 -12.49 -13.35 3.25
N VAL A 55 -13.80 -13.26 3.12
CA VAL A 55 -14.45 -12.50 2.05
C VAL A 55 -15.10 -11.26 2.62
N GLN A 56 -14.83 -10.12 2.03
CA GLN A 56 -15.47 -8.85 2.36
C GLN A 56 -16.14 -8.28 1.12
N GLN A 57 -17.45 -8.13 1.16
CA GLN A 57 -18.24 -7.57 0.07
C GLN A 57 -18.86 -6.25 0.51
N ILE A 58 -18.68 -5.22 -0.30
CA ILE A 58 -19.25 -3.90 -0.06
C ILE A 58 -19.89 -3.43 -1.36
N ASN A 59 -21.21 -3.22 -1.33
CA ASN A 59 -21.95 -2.72 -2.49
C ASN A 59 -21.53 -1.27 -2.78
N TRP A 60 -20.96 -1.03 -3.94
CA TRP A 60 -20.57 0.32 -4.36
C TRP A 60 -21.57 0.91 -5.37
N VAL A 61 -21.77 0.23 -6.50
CA VAL A 61 -22.73 0.67 -7.54
C VAL A 61 -23.62 -0.51 -7.91
N PRO A 62 -24.71 -0.75 -7.16
CA PRO A 62 -25.58 -1.90 -7.38
C PRO A 62 -26.21 -1.94 -8.79
N SER A 63 -26.46 -0.76 -9.38
CA SER A 63 -27.04 -0.63 -10.73
C SER A 63 -26.13 -1.17 -11.85
N LEU A 64 -24.81 -1.22 -11.63
CA LEU A 64 -23.81 -1.73 -12.55
C LEU A 64 -23.25 -3.09 -12.13
N GLY A 65 -23.74 -3.65 -11.02
CA GLY A 65 -23.18 -4.87 -10.46
C GLY A 65 -21.74 -4.75 -9.93
N VAL A 66 -21.25 -3.51 -9.75
CA VAL A 66 -19.89 -3.24 -9.30
C VAL A 66 -19.84 -3.16 -7.78
N ASN A 67 -19.19 -4.13 -7.18
CA ASN A 67 -19.02 -4.23 -5.73
C ASN A 67 -17.53 -4.22 -5.39
N PHE A 68 -17.16 -3.65 -4.24
CA PHE A 68 -15.84 -3.85 -3.67
C PHE A 68 -15.78 -5.23 -3.01
N ASN A 69 -15.34 -6.21 -3.78
CA ASN A 69 -15.16 -7.55 -3.30
C ASN A 69 -13.68 -7.80 -3.05
N PHE A 70 -13.36 -8.11 -1.81
CA PHE A 70 -12.01 -8.50 -1.40
C PHE A 70 -12.04 -9.92 -0.84
N ASN A 71 -11.08 -10.73 -1.26
CA ASN A 71 -10.90 -12.10 -0.80
C ASN A 71 -9.48 -12.28 -0.26
N LEU A 72 -9.37 -12.89 0.92
CA LEU A 72 -8.09 -13.28 1.50
C LEU A 72 -8.09 -14.80 1.62
N ASP A 73 -7.39 -15.44 0.70
CA ASP A 73 -7.07 -16.86 0.69
C ASP A 73 -5.58 -17.11 0.97
N GLY A 74 -5.11 -18.35 0.84
CA GLY A 74 -3.70 -18.68 1.07
C GLY A 74 -2.73 -17.97 0.14
N LEU A 75 -3.11 -17.79 -1.13
CA LEU A 75 -2.26 -17.14 -2.13
C LEU A 75 -2.20 -15.63 -1.91
N SER A 76 -3.35 -14.99 -1.73
CA SER A 76 -3.43 -13.55 -1.47
C SER A 76 -2.79 -13.17 -0.13
N LEU A 77 -2.89 -14.03 0.90
CA LEU A 77 -2.18 -13.84 2.17
C LEU A 77 -0.67 -13.89 1.99
N LEU A 78 -0.15 -14.85 1.21
CA LEU A 78 1.28 -14.95 0.92
C LEU A 78 1.80 -13.66 0.25
N PHE A 79 1.12 -13.20 -0.79
CA PHE A 79 1.50 -11.96 -1.46
C PHE A 79 1.32 -10.72 -0.58
N ALA A 80 0.26 -10.64 0.22
CA ALA A 80 0.07 -9.53 1.16
C ALA A 80 1.20 -9.45 2.20
N LEU A 81 1.67 -10.60 2.70
CA LEU A 81 2.83 -10.66 3.60
C LEU A 81 4.13 -10.23 2.91
N LEU A 82 4.35 -10.66 1.66
CA LEU A 82 5.53 -10.23 0.88
C LEU A 82 5.50 -8.73 0.63
N ILE A 83 4.37 -8.18 0.16
CA ILE A 83 4.21 -6.75 -0.14
C ILE A 83 4.44 -5.91 1.11
N THR A 84 3.79 -6.25 2.22
CA THR A 84 3.89 -5.46 3.45
C THR A 84 5.23 -5.67 4.17
N GLY A 85 5.78 -6.89 4.15
CA GLY A 85 7.07 -7.20 4.77
C GLY A 85 8.24 -6.52 4.06
N ILE A 86 8.33 -6.70 2.72
CA ILE A 86 9.35 -6.01 1.91
C ILE A 86 9.13 -4.49 1.98
N GLY A 87 7.87 -4.04 1.90
CA GLY A 87 7.52 -2.64 2.07
C GLY A 87 8.05 -2.07 3.38
N ALA A 88 7.79 -2.72 4.51
CA ALA A 88 8.31 -2.30 5.81
C ALA A 88 9.85 -2.19 5.81
N CYS A 89 10.56 -3.19 5.27
CA CYS A 89 12.02 -3.16 5.15
C CYS A 89 12.51 -1.96 4.33
N ILE A 90 11.86 -1.67 3.18
CA ILE A 90 12.20 -0.52 2.33
C ILE A 90 11.94 0.79 3.08
N PHE A 91 10.84 0.92 3.82
CA PHE A 91 10.57 2.12 4.63
C PHE A 91 11.62 2.32 5.74
N PHE A 92 12.05 1.25 6.42
CA PHE A 92 13.11 1.32 7.42
C PHE A 92 14.45 1.74 6.82
N TYR A 93 14.86 1.11 5.73
CA TYR A 93 16.12 1.40 5.05
C TYR A 93 16.11 2.79 4.40
N GLY A 94 15.06 3.08 3.62
CA GLY A 94 14.93 4.33 2.86
C GLY A 94 14.94 5.55 3.76
N ARG A 95 14.37 5.47 4.96
CA ARG A 95 14.41 6.56 5.96
C ARG A 95 15.84 6.96 6.32
N ALA A 96 16.75 6.00 6.46
CA ALA A 96 18.14 6.27 6.78
C ALA A 96 18.90 6.76 5.52
N TYR A 97 18.63 6.13 4.38
CA TYR A 97 19.30 6.39 3.12
C TYR A 97 18.95 7.78 2.52
N LEU A 98 17.68 8.15 2.51
CA LEU A 98 17.19 9.41 1.95
C LEU A 98 17.15 10.58 2.96
N LYS A 99 17.78 10.41 4.13
CA LYS A 99 17.81 11.46 5.15
C LYS A 99 18.44 12.74 4.60
N GLY A 100 17.66 13.84 4.59
CA GLY A 100 18.11 15.14 4.07
C GLY A 100 17.91 15.33 2.56
N HIS A 101 17.36 14.35 1.84
CA HIS A 101 17.02 14.51 0.43
C HIS A 101 15.81 15.44 0.25
N ALA A 102 15.87 16.32 -0.76
CA ALA A 102 14.83 17.35 -0.99
C ALA A 102 13.43 16.77 -1.26
N TYR A 103 13.36 15.58 -1.86
CA TYR A 103 12.10 14.91 -2.25
C TYR A 103 11.77 13.68 -1.38
N PHE A 104 12.28 13.66 -0.15
CA PHE A 104 12.07 12.59 0.82
C PHE A 104 10.58 12.22 0.96
N ASP A 105 9.73 13.21 1.14
CA ASP A 105 8.30 13.01 1.40
C ASP A 105 7.57 12.44 0.19
N ARG A 106 7.90 12.91 -1.02
CA ARG A 106 7.33 12.41 -2.28
C ARG A 106 7.67 10.95 -2.50
N PHE A 107 8.93 10.57 -2.26
CA PHE A 107 9.36 9.16 -2.38
C PHE A 107 8.54 8.24 -1.50
N PHE A 108 8.40 8.55 -0.21
CA PHE A 108 7.63 7.71 0.72
C PHE A 108 6.12 7.74 0.44
N GLY A 109 5.60 8.86 -0.01
CA GLY A 109 4.21 8.97 -0.46
C GLY A 109 3.92 8.05 -1.66
N TYR A 110 4.76 8.11 -2.69
CA TYR A 110 4.59 7.25 -3.87
C TYR A 110 4.87 5.78 -3.57
N LEU A 111 5.84 5.47 -2.72
CA LEU A 111 6.10 4.10 -2.27
C LEU A 111 4.90 3.52 -1.52
N MET A 112 4.27 4.31 -0.65
CA MET A 112 3.07 3.89 0.06
C MET A 112 1.86 3.71 -0.87
N LEU A 113 1.72 4.60 -1.86
CA LEU A 113 0.70 4.47 -2.91
C LEU A 113 0.87 3.16 -3.67
N PHE A 114 2.09 2.88 -4.10
CA PHE A 114 2.43 1.65 -4.81
C PHE A 114 2.14 0.40 -3.98
N MET A 115 2.58 0.37 -2.71
CA MET A 115 2.32 -0.74 -1.80
C MET A 115 0.82 -0.98 -1.60
N SER A 116 0.04 0.10 -1.42
CA SER A 116 -1.41 0.01 -1.23
C SER A 116 -2.14 -0.44 -2.49
N ALA A 117 -1.69 0.01 -3.66
CA ALA A 117 -2.21 -0.43 -4.95
C ALA A 117 -1.93 -1.93 -5.17
N MET A 118 -0.72 -2.40 -4.87
CA MET A 118 -0.36 -3.82 -4.94
C MET A 118 -1.22 -4.68 -3.99
N LEU A 119 -1.47 -4.21 -2.76
CA LEU A 119 -2.41 -4.88 -1.85
C LEU A 119 -3.83 -4.92 -2.44
N GLY A 120 -4.27 -3.84 -3.05
CA GLY A 120 -5.56 -3.80 -3.76
C GLY A 120 -5.66 -4.84 -4.87
N VAL A 121 -4.61 -4.99 -5.70
CA VAL A 121 -4.55 -6.03 -6.76
C VAL A 121 -4.69 -7.43 -6.18
N VAL A 122 -3.89 -7.74 -5.16
CA VAL A 122 -3.80 -9.10 -4.60
C VAL A 122 -5.06 -9.50 -3.84
N LEU A 123 -5.75 -8.55 -3.23
CA LEU A 123 -6.96 -8.80 -2.44
C LEU A 123 -8.24 -8.71 -3.26
N SER A 124 -8.20 -8.17 -4.50
CA SER A 124 -9.40 -7.98 -5.32
C SER A 124 -9.99 -9.31 -5.77
N ASP A 125 -11.29 -9.48 -5.58
CA ASP A 125 -12.09 -10.63 -6.02
C ASP A 125 -13.06 -10.26 -7.17
N ASN A 126 -12.82 -9.12 -7.80
CA ASN A 126 -13.59 -8.62 -8.93
C ASN A 126 -12.63 -8.06 -9.99
N ILE A 127 -12.84 -8.43 -11.27
CA ILE A 127 -11.96 -8.05 -12.36
C ILE A 127 -11.91 -6.52 -12.58
N LEU A 128 -13.00 -5.80 -12.35
CA LEU A 128 -13.03 -4.34 -12.47
C LEU A 128 -12.19 -3.69 -11.37
N LEU A 129 -12.32 -4.18 -10.13
CA LEU A 129 -11.55 -3.70 -9.00
C LEU A 129 -10.06 -4.01 -9.17
N LEU A 130 -9.74 -5.23 -9.62
CA LEU A 130 -8.39 -5.64 -9.96
C LEU A 130 -7.79 -4.70 -11.02
N PHE A 131 -8.52 -4.40 -12.10
CA PHE A 131 -8.07 -3.50 -13.15
C PHE A 131 -7.77 -2.09 -12.62
N VAL A 132 -8.65 -1.53 -11.79
CA VAL A 132 -8.43 -0.20 -11.18
C VAL A 132 -7.15 -0.17 -10.35
N PHE A 133 -6.92 -1.16 -9.49
CA PHE A 133 -5.69 -1.23 -8.70
C PHE A 133 -4.45 -1.53 -9.54
N TRP A 134 -4.60 -2.32 -10.60
CA TRP A 134 -3.52 -2.58 -11.55
C TRP A 134 -3.05 -1.28 -12.23
N GLU A 135 -3.97 -0.47 -12.75
CA GLU A 135 -3.65 0.84 -13.31
C GLU A 135 -3.00 1.76 -12.27
N LEU A 136 -3.49 1.72 -11.02
CA LEU A 136 -2.91 2.51 -9.95
C LEU A 136 -1.46 2.08 -9.63
N THR A 137 -1.09 0.80 -9.78
CA THR A 137 0.31 0.35 -9.65
C THR A 137 1.18 0.95 -10.75
N SER A 138 0.70 1.01 -11.98
CA SER A 138 1.42 1.60 -13.11
C SER A 138 1.67 3.09 -12.92
N ILE A 139 0.64 3.83 -12.50
CA ILE A 139 0.73 5.27 -12.22
C ILE A 139 1.69 5.53 -11.06
N SER A 140 1.57 4.78 -9.97
CA SER A 140 2.43 4.98 -8.80
C SER A 140 3.89 4.62 -9.06
N SER A 141 4.15 3.58 -9.86
CA SER A 141 5.51 3.23 -10.28
C SER A 141 6.15 4.30 -11.16
N PHE A 142 5.37 4.90 -12.08
CA PHE A 142 5.82 6.03 -12.89
C PHE A 142 6.26 7.22 -12.01
N PHE A 143 5.44 7.60 -11.03
CA PHE A 143 5.80 8.66 -10.08
C PHE A 143 7.01 8.29 -9.20
N LEU A 144 7.14 7.01 -8.84
CA LEU A 144 8.25 6.53 -8.02
C LEU A 144 9.58 6.56 -8.79
N ILE A 145 9.58 6.25 -10.08
CA ILE A 145 10.77 6.35 -10.94
C ILE A 145 11.13 7.82 -11.17
N GLY A 146 10.14 8.68 -11.37
CA GLY A 146 10.30 10.10 -11.66
C GLY A 146 10.45 11.01 -10.45
N PHE A 147 10.55 10.50 -9.21
CA PHE A 147 10.50 11.34 -8.01
C PHE A 147 11.65 12.37 -7.89
N ASN A 148 12.76 12.13 -8.59
CA ASN A 148 13.97 12.97 -8.57
C ASN A 148 14.25 13.63 -9.93
N ASN A 149 13.24 13.87 -10.75
CA ASN A 149 13.43 14.33 -12.13
C ASN A 149 13.84 15.82 -12.26
N ASP A 150 13.84 16.58 -11.15
CA ASP A 150 14.28 17.98 -11.13
C ASP A 150 15.82 18.15 -10.99
N SER A 151 16.58 17.05 -10.96
CA SER A 151 18.06 17.04 -10.84
C SER A 151 18.75 16.75 -12.17
N ALA A 152 18.13 17.12 -13.31
CA ALA A 152 18.82 17.13 -14.60
C ALA A 152 19.56 18.46 -14.76
N ASP A 153 20.73 18.57 -14.08
CA ASP A 153 21.86 19.48 -14.41
C ASP A 153 23.16 18.78 -14.04
#